data_fd7ec598ccd4d16a0cf4936f0e1e2249
#
_entry.id   fd7ec598ccd4d16a0cf4936f0e1e2249
#
_cell.length_a   1.000
_cell.length_b   1.000
_cell.length_c   1.000
_cell.angle_alpha   90.00
_cell.angle_beta   90.00
_cell.angle_gamma   90.00
#
_symmetry.space_group_name_H-M   'P 1'
#
loop_
_entity.id
_entity.type
_entity.pdbx_description
1 polymer ?
#
loop_
_entity_poly.entity_id
_entity_poly.type
_entity_poly.pdbx_seq_one_letter_code
_entity_poly.pdbx_strand_id
1 'polypeptide(L)'
;MKRLLAVLLGAVAAGSASAAPKAESAVECGIAADMAVVARSLAEEQVQPPKASAIMARIYDVSQSDRGKELMKEILDAAYGKEAITSQRFAEELFNACIKSGGNMDTVLGQRL
;
A
#
# COMPACT_ATOMS: atom_id res chain seq x y z
N MET A 1 -15.49 29.21 -26.05
CA MET A 1 -15.54 28.95 -25.68
C MET A 1 -15.27 28.34 -25.45
N LYS A 2 -14.81 28.26 -25.23
CA LYS A 2 -14.68 27.66 -24.77
C LYS A 2 -14.21 27.01 -24.31
N ARG A 3 -14.05 26.90 -24.08
CA ARG A 3 -13.88 26.23 -23.43
C ARG A 3 -13.54 25.58 -23.10
N LEU A 4 -13.41 25.54 -22.93
CA LEU A 4 -13.29 24.90 -22.34
C LEU A 4 -12.93 24.22 -22.06
N LEU A 5 -13.02 24.36 -21.96
CA LEU A 5 -13.04 23.62 -21.43
C LEU A 5 -12.51 22.79 -21.21
N ALA A 6 -12.51 22.73 -21.32
CA ALA A 6 -12.32 21.80 -21.02
C ALA A 6 -11.46 21.39 -20.29
N VAL A 7 -11.23 21.70 -20.17
CA VAL A 7 -10.69 21.39 -19.55
C VAL A 7 -10.57 20.86 -18.67
N LEU A 8 -10.60 20.89 -18.53
CA LEU A 8 -10.70 20.46 -17.70
C LEU A 8 -10.48 19.52 -17.30
N LEU A 9 -10.50 19.38 -17.45
CA LEU A 9 -10.46 18.44 -16.98
C LEU A 9 -9.50 17.57 -16.88
N GLY A 10 -9.15 17.35 -17.41
CA GLY A 10 -8.13 16.35 -17.41
C GLY A 10 -7.18 16.44 -16.25
N ALA A 11 -7.06 17.54 -15.77
CA ALA A 11 -6.20 17.78 -14.62
C ALA A 11 -6.55 16.87 -13.43
N VAL A 12 -7.77 16.45 -13.41
CA VAL A 12 -8.24 15.62 -12.32
C VAL A 12 -7.44 14.33 -12.18
N ALA A 13 -7.06 13.75 -13.28
CA ALA A 13 -6.39 12.47 -13.25
C ALA A 13 -5.06 12.53 -12.49
N ALA A 14 -4.40 13.66 -12.54
CA ALA A 14 -3.08 13.77 -11.92
C ALA A 14 -3.13 13.56 -10.41
N GLY A 15 -4.17 14.07 -9.77
CA GLY A 15 -4.23 13.97 -8.32
C GLY A 15 -4.43 12.54 -7.83
N SER A 16 -5.24 11.77 -8.54
CA SER A 16 -5.55 10.43 -8.07
C SER A 16 -4.38 9.47 -8.19
N ALA A 17 -3.40 9.77 -9.04
CA ALA A 17 -2.28 8.87 -9.25
C ALA A 17 -1.32 8.82 -8.07
N SER A 18 -1.42 9.75 -7.13
CA SER A 18 -0.44 9.84 -6.06
C SER A 18 -0.84 9.09 -4.79
N ALA A 19 -2.02 8.52 -4.73
CA ALA A 19 -2.51 7.85 -3.53
C ALA A 19 -2.28 6.35 -3.61
N ALA A 20 -2.07 5.73 -2.46
CA ALA A 20 -2.00 4.27 -2.37
C ALA A 20 -3.39 3.68 -2.60
N PRO A 21 -3.46 2.42 -3.04
CA PRO A 21 -4.75 1.76 -3.19
C PRO A 21 -5.48 1.65 -1.86
N LYS A 22 -6.78 1.71 -1.91
CA LYS A 22 -7.62 1.56 -0.73
C LYS A 22 -8.09 0.12 -0.59
N ALA A 23 -8.26 -0.31 0.65
CA ALA A 23 -8.96 -1.55 0.93
C ALA A 23 -10.46 -1.32 0.75
N GLU A 24 -11.16 -2.35 0.30
CA GLU A 24 -12.58 -2.23 0.03
C GLU A 24 -13.45 -2.90 1.11
N SER A 25 -12.81 -3.48 2.12
CA SER A 25 -13.53 -4.14 3.20
C SER A 25 -12.61 -4.33 4.39
N ALA A 26 -13.22 -4.67 5.53
CA ALA A 26 -12.44 -4.99 6.71
C ALA A 26 -11.55 -6.21 6.49
N VAL A 27 -12.01 -7.15 5.67
CA VAL A 27 -11.19 -8.32 5.34
C VAL A 27 -9.93 -7.89 4.62
N GLU A 28 -10.04 -6.96 3.68
CA GLU A 28 -8.87 -6.48 2.98
C GLU A 28 -7.94 -5.70 3.89
N CYS A 29 -8.48 -4.98 4.87
CA CYS A 29 -7.63 -4.34 5.87
C CYS A 29 -6.82 -5.37 6.65
N GLY A 30 -7.44 -6.51 6.97
CA GLY A 30 -6.73 -7.59 7.64
C GLY A 30 -5.64 -8.20 6.78
N ILE A 31 -5.92 -8.38 5.49
CA ILE A 31 -4.92 -8.90 4.56
C ILE A 31 -3.75 -7.92 4.44
N ALA A 32 -4.04 -6.63 4.36
CA ALA A 32 -2.99 -5.63 4.29
C ALA A 32 -2.11 -5.65 5.55
N ALA A 33 -2.73 -5.80 6.71
CA ALA A 33 -1.98 -5.89 7.96
C ALA A 33 -1.10 -7.13 8.00
N ASP A 34 -1.60 -8.24 7.49
CA ASP A 34 -0.82 -9.46 7.40
C ASP A 34 0.38 -9.28 6.47
N MET A 35 0.16 -8.64 5.34
CA MET A 35 1.26 -8.31 4.44
C MET A 35 2.30 -7.43 5.12
N ALA A 36 1.84 -6.51 5.97
CA ALA A 36 2.74 -5.61 6.67
C ALA A 36 3.66 -6.38 7.63
N VAL A 37 3.13 -7.38 8.34
CA VAL A 37 3.96 -8.20 9.21
C VAL A 37 5.06 -8.89 8.41
N VAL A 38 4.68 -9.53 7.31
CA VAL A 38 5.64 -10.27 6.51
C VAL A 38 6.66 -9.33 5.89
N ALA A 39 6.20 -8.22 5.31
CA ALA A 39 7.10 -7.28 4.65
C ALA A 39 8.12 -6.70 5.62
N ARG A 40 7.66 -6.29 6.80
CA ARG A 40 8.59 -5.71 7.79
C ARG A 40 9.55 -6.76 8.33
N SER A 41 9.07 -8.00 8.52
CA SER A 41 9.94 -9.09 8.96
C SER A 41 11.04 -9.36 7.94
N LEU A 42 10.70 -9.33 6.65
CA LEU A 42 11.70 -9.52 5.61
C LEU A 42 12.71 -8.38 5.62
N ALA A 43 12.25 -7.16 5.84
CA ALA A 43 13.16 -6.02 5.92
C ALA A 43 14.08 -6.12 7.13
N GLU A 44 13.56 -6.59 8.25
CA GLU A 44 14.37 -6.76 9.46
C GLU A 44 15.44 -7.81 9.27
N GLU A 45 15.16 -8.81 8.44
CA GLU A 45 16.14 -9.85 8.14
C GLU A 45 17.03 -9.49 6.98
N GLN A 46 16.91 -8.27 6.48
CA GLN A 46 17.76 -7.73 5.43
C GLN A 46 17.65 -8.51 4.11
N VAL A 47 16.46 -9.06 3.87
CA VAL A 47 16.17 -9.69 2.58
C VAL A 47 16.09 -8.58 1.52
N GLN A 48 16.78 -8.77 0.41
CA GLN A 48 16.77 -7.75 -0.64
C GLN A 48 15.38 -7.55 -1.23
N PRO A 49 15.00 -6.31 -1.55
CA PRO A 49 13.64 -6.03 -2.02
C PRO A 49 13.12 -6.91 -3.16
N PRO A 50 13.89 -7.21 -4.21
CA PRO A 50 13.36 -8.09 -5.26
C PRO A 50 13.02 -9.48 -4.75
N LYS A 51 13.83 -10.01 -3.84
CA LYS A 51 13.55 -11.31 -3.26
C LYS A 51 12.37 -11.26 -2.32
N ALA A 52 12.25 -10.19 -1.54
CA ALA A 52 11.10 -10.00 -0.67
C ALA A 52 9.80 -9.94 -1.47
N SER A 53 9.82 -9.23 -2.59
CA SER A 53 8.65 -9.14 -3.46
C SER A 53 8.26 -10.51 -3.99
N ALA A 54 9.23 -11.33 -4.39
CA ALA A 54 8.94 -12.67 -4.89
C ALA A 54 8.36 -13.55 -3.80
N ILE A 55 8.88 -13.44 -2.57
CA ILE A 55 8.36 -14.22 -1.44
C ILE A 55 6.92 -13.84 -1.16
N MET A 56 6.63 -12.55 -1.10
CA MET A 56 5.28 -12.10 -0.81
C MET A 56 4.30 -12.48 -1.92
N ALA A 57 4.75 -12.45 -3.16
CA ALA A 57 3.89 -12.85 -4.26
C ALA A 57 3.48 -14.31 -4.17
N ARG A 58 4.34 -15.14 -3.62
CA ARG A 58 4.01 -16.56 -3.41
C ARG A 58 3.00 -16.75 -2.29
N ILE A 59 3.11 -15.93 -1.25
CA ILE A 59 2.23 -16.06 -0.09
C ILE A 59 0.83 -15.57 -0.42
N TYR A 60 0.72 -14.46 -1.14
CA TYR A 60 -0.54 -13.76 -1.24
C TYR A 60 -1.25 -13.87 -2.57
N ASP A 61 -0.66 -14.47 -3.55
CA ASP A 61 -1.28 -14.69 -4.87
C ASP A 61 -2.08 -13.48 -5.36
N VAL A 62 -1.37 -12.37 -5.52
CA VAL A 62 -2.00 -11.12 -5.99
C VAL A 62 -1.88 -10.97 -7.50
N SER A 63 -1.49 -12.02 -8.20
CA SER A 63 -1.17 -11.93 -9.61
C SER A 63 -2.36 -11.62 -10.50
N GLN A 64 -3.59 -11.83 -10.00
CA GLN A 64 -4.79 -11.63 -10.79
C GLN A 64 -5.38 -10.23 -10.62
N SER A 65 -4.77 -9.40 -9.81
CA SER A 65 -5.34 -8.09 -9.49
C SER A 65 -4.25 -7.03 -9.52
N ASP A 66 -4.43 -6.04 -10.39
CA ASP A 66 -3.51 -4.92 -10.42
C ASP A 66 -3.54 -4.15 -9.11
N ARG A 67 -4.71 -4.04 -8.50
CA ARG A 67 -4.85 -3.36 -7.22
C ARG A 67 -4.11 -4.11 -6.11
N GLY A 68 -4.20 -5.43 -6.13
CA GLY A 68 -3.48 -6.24 -5.15
C GLY A 68 -1.98 -6.13 -5.28
N LYS A 69 -1.48 -6.14 -6.52
CA LYS A 69 -0.05 -5.98 -6.76
C LYS A 69 0.43 -4.60 -6.30
N GLU A 70 -0.37 -3.58 -6.57
CA GLU A 70 0.00 -2.23 -6.19
C GLU A 70 0.02 -2.09 -4.67
N LEU A 71 -0.96 -2.66 -4.00
CA LEU A 71 -1.03 -2.63 -2.55
C LEU A 71 0.19 -3.33 -1.94
N MET A 72 0.52 -4.51 -2.44
CA MET A 72 1.67 -5.24 -1.95
C MET A 72 2.96 -4.44 -2.12
N LYS A 73 3.10 -3.78 -3.26
CA LYS A 73 4.27 -2.97 -3.55
C LYS A 73 4.36 -1.79 -2.58
N GLU A 74 3.25 -1.12 -2.33
CA GLU A 74 3.25 0.02 -1.42
C GLU A 74 3.60 -0.41 0.01
N ILE A 75 3.09 -1.55 0.43
CA ILE A 75 3.38 -2.05 1.77
C ILE A 75 4.86 -2.41 1.89
N LEU A 76 5.42 -3.06 0.87
CA LEU A 76 6.84 -3.39 0.85
C LEU A 76 7.71 -2.14 0.91
N ASP A 77 7.39 -1.16 0.08
CA ASP A 77 8.17 0.08 0.05
C ASP A 77 8.15 0.75 1.42
N ALA A 78 6.99 0.80 2.05
CA ALA A 78 6.88 1.42 3.37
C ALA A 78 7.63 0.61 4.42
N ALA A 79 7.55 -0.71 4.34
CA ALA A 79 8.22 -1.58 5.31
C ALA A 79 9.73 -1.37 5.28
N TYR A 80 10.30 -1.22 4.09
CA TYR A 80 11.74 -1.04 3.97
C TYR A 80 12.18 0.37 4.33
N GLY A 81 11.25 1.31 4.40
CA GLY A 81 11.55 2.67 4.82
C GLY A 81 11.38 2.93 6.31
N LYS A 82 10.86 1.96 7.08
CA LYS A 82 10.55 2.18 8.48
C LYS A 82 11.49 1.37 9.39
N GLU A 83 12.70 1.85 9.50
CA GLU A 83 13.76 1.06 10.12
C GLU A 83 13.58 0.82 11.61
N ALA A 84 12.90 1.72 12.29
CA ALA A 84 12.81 1.64 13.74
C ALA A 84 11.52 1.01 14.26
N ILE A 85 10.68 0.50 13.38
CA ILE A 85 9.39 -0.02 13.79
C ILE A 85 9.38 -1.55 13.71
N THR A 86 8.76 -2.20 14.69
CA THR A 86 8.63 -3.65 14.64
C THR A 86 7.58 -4.06 13.64
N SER A 87 7.63 -5.33 13.21
CA SER A 87 6.65 -5.85 12.27
C SER A 87 5.23 -5.77 12.84
N GLN A 88 5.08 -6.10 14.12
CA GLN A 88 3.77 -6.05 14.75
C GLN A 88 3.24 -4.63 14.81
N ARG A 89 4.07 -3.67 15.19
CA ARG A 89 3.64 -2.29 15.31
C ARG A 89 3.25 -1.72 13.94
N PHE A 90 4.03 -2.02 12.92
CA PHE A 90 3.71 -1.58 11.58
C PHE A 90 2.36 -2.12 11.13
N ALA A 91 2.11 -3.40 11.38
CA ALA A 91 0.84 -4.02 11.02
C ALA A 91 -0.33 -3.40 11.78
N GLU A 92 -0.14 -3.14 13.07
CA GLU A 92 -1.20 -2.53 13.87
C GLU A 92 -1.54 -1.13 13.38
N GLU A 93 -0.54 -0.34 13.07
CA GLU A 93 -0.78 1.01 12.58
C GLU A 93 -1.49 0.98 11.24
N LEU A 94 -1.09 0.05 10.38
CA LEU A 94 -1.72 -0.06 9.07
C LEU A 94 -3.17 -0.49 9.18
N PHE A 95 -3.43 -1.48 10.01
CA PHE A 95 -4.79 -1.97 10.20
C PHE A 95 -5.68 -0.87 10.76
N ASN A 96 -5.20 -0.17 11.79
CA ASN A 96 -6.00 0.90 12.40
C ASN A 96 -6.28 2.02 11.41
N ALA A 97 -5.30 2.43 10.63
CA ALA A 97 -5.51 3.46 9.62
C ALA A 97 -6.54 2.99 8.59
N CYS A 98 -6.42 1.74 8.17
CA CYS A 98 -7.33 1.19 7.17
C CYS A 98 -8.77 1.17 7.66
N ILE A 99 -8.99 0.68 8.88
CA ILE A 99 -10.34 0.58 9.43
C ILE A 99 -10.93 1.97 9.68
N LYS A 100 -10.14 2.88 10.25
CA LYS A 100 -10.65 4.20 10.65
C LYS A 100 -10.92 5.11 9.46
N SER A 101 -10.22 4.90 8.36
CA SER A 101 -10.31 5.81 7.22
C SER A 101 -10.99 5.19 6.02
N GLY A 102 -11.86 4.21 6.25
CA GLY A 102 -12.62 3.61 5.17
C GLY A 102 -11.77 2.92 4.12
N GLY A 103 -10.65 2.35 4.54
CA GLY A 103 -9.76 1.63 3.64
C GLY A 103 -8.55 2.43 3.20
N ASN A 104 -8.48 3.70 3.55
CA ASN A 104 -7.36 4.55 3.15
C ASN A 104 -6.20 4.35 4.12
N MET A 105 -5.04 3.95 3.60
CA MET A 105 -3.87 3.65 4.40
C MET A 105 -2.73 4.65 4.15
N ASP A 106 -3.03 5.79 3.53
CA ASP A 106 -1.99 6.74 3.13
C ASP A 106 -1.19 7.27 4.31
N THR A 107 -1.82 7.41 5.49
CA THR A 107 -1.09 7.95 6.64
C THR A 107 0.04 7.03 7.09
N VAL A 108 -0.04 5.76 6.78
CA VAL A 108 0.99 4.79 7.14
C VAL A 108 1.89 4.49 5.96
N LEU A 109 1.30 4.30 4.77
CA LEU A 109 2.07 3.96 3.58
C LEU A 109 2.72 5.18 2.94
N GLY A 110 2.20 6.36 3.26
CA GLY A 110 2.72 7.58 2.68
C GLY A 110 2.00 7.95 1.40
N GLN A 111 2.03 9.22 1.09
CA GLN A 111 1.46 9.71 -0.16
C GLN A 111 2.57 9.91 -1.16
N ARG A 112 2.28 9.58 -2.39
CA ARG A 112 3.25 9.70 -3.46
C ARG A 112 2.89 10.92 -4.29
N LEU A 113 3.73 11.87 -4.23
CA LEU A 113 3.48 13.15 -4.89
C LEU A 113 4.20 13.24 -6.22
#